data_9a4e911f2f25b255e0f7d54f726f82c7
#
_entry.id   9a4e911f2f25b255e0f7d54f726f82c7
#
_cell.length_a   1.000
_cell.length_b   1.000
_cell.length_c   1.000
_cell.angle_alpha   90.00
_cell.angle_beta   90.00
_cell.angle_gamma   90.00
#
_symmetry.space_group_name_H-M   'P 1'
#
loop_
_entity.id
_entity.type
_entity.pdbx_description
1 polymer ?
#
loop_
_entity_poly.entity_id
_entity_poly.type
_entity_poly.pdbx_seq_one_letter_code
_entity_poly.pdbx_strand_id
1 'polypeptide(L)'
;MGKKLLMLLGAFLVIYLLNFSIPRLMPGDPFDYTSGAAGDDVDAAYSEEQKELLRAYYGLDKPFFPQLRDTIVDNLHGDFGQSIHYKRPVADILLERLPWSLWIMGSTLALSLLLGVALALLCVRRPWVDRALYPVLSALAEVPPFLTGVLLLFLVAARAAWIPLSGAYTPFAQYGGLWQRLGDILVHSLMPVCALTLVTVPKLFFTARASFSLSWAGPTSPMPVPRA
;
A
#
# COMPACT_ATOMS: atom_id res chain seq x y z
N MET A 1 -15.19 -13.14 22.35
CA MET A 1 -14.13 -12.18 21.97
C MET A 1 -12.73 -12.76 22.16
N GLY A 2 -12.40 -13.46 23.24
CA GLY A 2 -11.05 -13.98 23.51
C GLY A 2 -10.45 -14.89 22.44
N LYS A 3 -11.23 -15.83 21.86
CA LYS A 3 -10.74 -16.71 20.78
C LYS A 3 -10.30 -15.94 19.53
N LYS A 4 -11.02 -14.89 19.14
CA LYS A 4 -10.65 -14.06 17.97
C LYS A 4 -9.36 -13.26 18.24
N LEU A 5 -9.22 -12.72 19.45
CA LEU A 5 -8.00 -12.01 19.85
C LEU A 5 -6.78 -12.95 19.85
N LEU A 6 -6.95 -14.17 20.43
CA LEU A 6 -5.87 -15.17 20.43
C LEU A 6 -5.47 -15.59 19.02
N MET A 7 -6.42 -15.75 18.09
CA MET A 7 -6.11 -16.04 16.67
C MET A 7 -5.36 -14.90 16.00
N LEU A 8 -5.73 -13.64 16.27
CA LEU A 8 -5.03 -12.47 15.72
C LEU A 8 -3.60 -12.38 16.25
N LEU A 9 -3.42 -12.56 17.56
CA LEU A 9 -2.09 -12.57 18.18
C LEU A 9 -1.22 -13.73 17.63
N GLY A 10 -1.81 -14.92 17.47
CA GLY A 10 -1.12 -16.06 16.87
C GLY A 10 -0.70 -15.81 15.43
N ALA A 11 -1.59 -15.26 14.60
CA ALA A 11 -1.29 -14.88 13.23
C ALA A 11 -0.18 -13.81 13.16
N PHE A 12 -0.26 -12.79 14.01
CA PHE A 12 0.77 -11.75 14.10
C PHE A 12 2.14 -12.35 14.47
N LEU A 13 2.17 -13.24 15.47
CA LEU A 13 3.41 -13.91 15.89
C LEU A 13 4.02 -14.73 14.76
N VAL A 14 3.20 -15.51 14.05
CA VAL A 14 3.67 -16.32 12.91
C VAL A 14 4.23 -15.42 11.81
N ILE A 15 3.52 -14.35 11.44
CA ILE A 15 3.98 -13.39 10.42
C ILE A 15 5.29 -12.73 10.87
N TYR A 16 5.39 -12.33 12.13
CA TYR A 16 6.60 -11.72 12.69
C TYR A 16 7.80 -12.67 12.61
N LEU A 17 7.62 -13.92 13.06
CA LEU A 17 8.66 -14.95 13.00
C LEU A 17 9.09 -15.26 11.57
N LEU A 18 8.15 -15.35 10.62
CA LEU A 18 8.47 -15.56 9.21
C LEU A 18 9.28 -14.39 8.64
N ASN A 19 8.85 -13.15 8.88
CA ASN A 19 9.59 -11.97 8.43
C ASN A 19 11.00 -11.89 9.01
N PHE A 20 11.16 -12.28 10.27
CA PHE A 20 12.48 -12.34 10.90
C PHE A 20 13.35 -13.46 10.32
N SER A 21 12.77 -14.64 10.09
CA SER A 21 13.50 -15.86 9.72
C SER A 21 13.87 -15.92 8.23
N ILE A 22 12.96 -15.51 7.33
CA ILE A 22 13.16 -15.64 5.88
C ILE A 22 14.47 -15.00 5.40
N PRO A 23 14.78 -13.73 5.71
CA PRO A 23 16.04 -13.13 5.26
C PRO A 23 17.28 -13.82 5.79
N ARG A 24 17.18 -14.47 6.97
CA ARG A 24 18.31 -15.16 7.63
C ARG A 24 18.49 -16.57 7.12
N LEU A 25 17.49 -17.16 6.51
CA LEU A 25 17.54 -18.49 5.88
C LEU A 25 17.95 -18.40 4.41
N MET A 26 17.94 -17.20 3.81
CA MET A 26 18.39 -17.03 2.44
C MET A 26 19.90 -17.25 2.34
N PRO A 27 20.36 -18.01 1.35
CA PRO A 27 21.79 -18.17 1.12
C PRO A 27 22.41 -16.85 0.62
N GLY A 28 23.60 -16.53 1.10
CA GLY A 28 24.35 -15.32 0.74
C GLY A 28 24.38 -14.27 1.86
N ASP A 29 25.21 -13.25 1.65
CA ASP A 29 25.35 -12.12 2.57
C ASP A 29 24.42 -10.98 2.14
N PRO A 30 23.67 -10.36 3.05
CA PRO A 30 22.88 -9.16 2.73
C PRO A 30 23.70 -8.05 2.07
N PHE A 31 25.01 -7.99 2.36
CA PHE A 31 25.91 -6.98 1.83
C PHE A 31 26.42 -7.30 0.41
N ASP A 32 26.27 -8.53 -0.07
CA ASP A 32 26.59 -8.89 -1.45
C ASP A 32 25.56 -8.32 -2.44
N TYR A 33 24.32 -8.09 -1.98
CA TYR A 33 23.21 -7.60 -2.81
C TYR A 33 23.03 -6.08 -2.79
N THR A 34 23.72 -5.37 -1.89
CA THR A 34 23.56 -3.91 -1.76
C THR A 34 24.40 -3.14 -2.77
N SER A 35 25.43 -3.74 -3.36
CA SER A 35 26.31 -3.11 -4.34
C SER A 35 25.63 -2.77 -5.67
N GLY A 36 24.49 -3.42 -6.01
CA GLY A 36 23.80 -3.22 -7.29
C GLY A 36 22.51 -2.40 -7.22
N ALA A 37 21.98 -2.11 -6.04
CA ALA A 37 20.63 -1.57 -5.88
C ALA A 37 20.55 -0.03 -5.77
N ALA A 38 21.68 0.65 -5.57
CA ALA A 38 21.71 2.09 -5.30
C ALA A 38 21.91 2.97 -6.55
N GLY A 39 22.03 2.37 -7.76
CA GLY A 39 22.26 3.16 -9.00
C GLY A 39 23.61 3.86 -9.08
N ASP A 40 24.47 3.65 -8.11
CA ASP A 40 25.85 4.09 -8.17
C ASP A 40 26.65 3.02 -8.93
N ASP A 41 27.18 3.40 -10.10
CA ASP A 41 28.03 2.59 -10.97
C ASP A 41 29.41 2.23 -10.34
N VAL A 42 29.47 2.07 -9.04
CA VAL A 42 30.66 1.66 -8.32
C VAL A 42 30.40 0.27 -7.76
N ASP A 43 30.84 -0.75 -8.50
CA ASP A 43 31.06 -2.12 -8.03
C ASP A 43 32.14 -2.17 -6.91
N ALA A 44 31.94 -1.41 -5.85
CA ALA A 44 32.75 -1.52 -4.65
C ALA A 44 32.16 -2.67 -3.82
N ALA A 45 32.48 -3.89 -4.21
CA ALA A 45 32.27 -5.04 -3.36
C ALA A 45 32.97 -4.76 -2.01
N TYR A 46 32.23 -4.81 -0.92
CA TYR A 46 32.83 -4.69 0.42
C TYR A 46 33.91 -5.74 0.59
N SER A 47 35.07 -5.37 1.16
CA SER A 47 36.07 -6.37 1.56
C SER A 47 35.48 -7.28 2.65
N GLU A 48 36.00 -8.50 2.80
CA GLU A 48 35.53 -9.42 3.85
C GLU A 48 35.64 -8.80 5.25
N GLU A 49 36.69 -8.03 5.51
CA GLU A 49 36.87 -7.29 6.77
C GLU A 49 35.75 -6.24 6.98
N GLN A 50 35.37 -5.54 5.92
CA GLN A 50 34.25 -4.57 5.99
C GLN A 50 32.90 -5.28 6.20
N LYS A 51 32.69 -6.42 5.58
CA LYS A 51 31.48 -7.24 5.80
C LYS A 51 31.39 -7.74 7.23
N GLU A 52 32.48 -8.18 7.83
CA GLU A 52 32.53 -8.61 9.24
C GLU A 52 32.16 -7.44 10.18
N LEU A 53 32.72 -6.26 9.97
CA LEU A 53 32.35 -5.07 10.73
C LEU A 53 30.89 -4.70 10.59
N LEU A 54 30.35 -4.79 9.38
CA LEU A 54 28.94 -4.52 9.11
C LEU A 54 28.04 -5.58 9.76
N ARG A 55 28.40 -6.87 9.69
CA ARG A 55 27.66 -7.94 10.38
C ARG A 55 27.60 -7.72 11.89
N ALA A 56 28.71 -7.34 12.49
CA ALA A 56 28.76 -7.01 13.92
C ALA A 56 27.91 -5.77 14.23
N TYR A 57 28.00 -4.72 13.40
CA TYR A 57 27.21 -3.48 13.57
C TYR A 57 25.70 -3.72 13.48
N TYR A 58 25.23 -4.57 12.54
CA TYR A 58 23.83 -4.93 12.38
C TYR A 58 23.39 -6.12 13.25
N GLY A 59 24.30 -6.66 14.09
CA GLY A 59 24.03 -7.78 15.00
C GLY A 59 23.70 -9.09 14.26
N LEU A 60 24.19 -9.26 13.03
CA LEU A 60 23.98 -10.47 12.22
C LEU A 60 24.92 -11.59 12.59
N ASP A 61 25.93 -11.32 13.41
CA ASP A 61 26.90 -12.27 13.96
C ASP A 61 26.35 -13.11 15.12
N LYS A 62 25.22 -12.68 15.72
CA LYS A 62 24.61 -13.36 16.87
C LYS A 62 23.85 -14.64 16.45
N PRO A 63 23.81 -15.67 17.32
CA PRO A 63 22.92 -16.81 17.11
C PRO A 63 21.46 -16.41 16.97
N PHE A 64 20.66 -17.20 16.24
CA PHE A 64 19.28 -16.89 15.89
C PHE A 64 18.39 -16.47 17.08
N PHE A 65 18.38 -17.23 18.17
CA PHE A 65 17.52 -16.95 19.33
C PHE A 65 17.88 -15.68 20.09
N PRO A 66 19.15 -15.41 20.43
CA PRO A 66 19.56 -14.13 21.00
C PRO A 66 19.21 -12.95 20.10
N GLN A 67 19.44 -13.05 18.80
CA GLN A 67 19.12 -12.02 17.84
C GLN A 67 17.59 -11.75 17.76
N LEU A 68 16.76 -12.81 17.76
CA LEU A 68 15.30 -12.67 17.80
C LEU A 68 14.82 -11.96 19.04
N ARG A 69 15.37 -12.34 20.22
CA ARG A 69 15.03 -11.71 21.49
C ARG A 69 15.39 -10.22 21.49
N ASP A 70 16.62 -9.89 21.09
CA ASP A 70 17.09 -8.51 21.04
C ASP A 70 16.20 -7.70 20.10
N THR A 71 15.91 -8.22 18.89
CA THR A 71 15.01 -7.54 17.92
C THR A 71 13.61 -7.32 18.49
N ILE A 72 13.04 -8.27 19.24
CA ILE A 72 11.72 -8.09 19.87
C ILE A 72 11.79 -6.98 20.92
N VAL A 73 12.82 -6.98 21.77
CA VAL A 73 12.98 -5.99 22.83
C VAL A 73 13.18 -4.59 22.23
N ASP A 74 14.05 -4.46 21.24
CA ASP A 74 14.33 -3.19 20.56
C ASP A 74 13.07 -2.64 19.88
N ASN A 75 12.34 -3.48 19.15
CA ASN A 75 11.08 -3.10 18.49
C ASN A 75 10.00 -2.64 19.49
N LEU A 76 9.93 -3.26 20.67
CA LEU A 76 8.99 -2.83 21.73
C LEU A 76 9.36 -1.45 22.32
N HIS A 77 10.62 -1.06 22.24
CA HIS A 77 11.09 0.29 22.62
C HIS A 77 11.04 1.30 21.46
N GLY A 78 10.58 0.86 20.25
CA GLY A 78 10.50 1.72 19.06
C GLY A 78 11.81 1.84 18.29
N ASP A 79 12.82 1.07 18.65
CA ASP A 79 14.06 0.95 17.88
C ASP A 79 13.90 -0.17 16.83
N PHE A 80 13.73 0.24 15.58
CA PHE A 80 13.62 -0.68 14.42
C PHE A 80 14.98 -0.92 13.75
N GLY A 81 16.06 -0.48 14.37
CA GLY A 81 17.41 -0.62 13.86
C GLY A 81 17.73 0.32 12.70
N GLN A 82 18.85 0.03 12.03
CA GLN A 82 19.36 0.80 10.89
C GLN A 82 19.01 0.12 9.56
N SER A 83 18.62 0.92 8.58
CA SER A 83 18.43 0.42 7.23
C SER A 83 19.77 0.21 6.53
N ILE A 84 20.01 -1.01 6.06
CA ILE A 84 21.21 -1.33 5.27
C ILE A 84 21.25 -0.52 3.97
N HIS A 85 20.11 -0.37 3.30
CA HIS A 85 20.00 0.34 2.02
C HIS A 85 20.11 1.86 2.18
N TYR A 86 19.36 2.47 3.13
CA TYR A 86 19.34 3.93 3.32
C TYR A 86 20.39 4.43 4.29
N LYS A 87 21.10 3.57 5.04
CA LYS A 87 22.13 3.90 6.03
C LYS A 87 21.67 4.91 7.07
N ARG A 88 20.42 4.83 7.49
CA ARG A 88 19.78 5.69 8.50
C ARG A 88 18.72 4.92 9.31
N PRO A 89 18.27 5.43 10.48
CA PRO A 89 17.28 4.74 11.31
C PRO A 89 15.99 4.41 10.53
N VAL A 90 15.50 3.18 10.69
CA VAL A 90 14.26 2.72 10.04
C VAL A 90 13.05 3.53 10.53
N ALA A 91 13.03 3.92 11.82
CA ALA A 91 11.99 4.77 12.40
C ALA A 91 11.81 6.08 11.61
N ASP A 92 12.92 6.76 11.28
CA ASP A 92 12.90 8.03 10.55
C ASP A 92 12.32 7.84 9.13
N ILE A 93 12.71 6.74 8.48
CA ILE A 93 12.19 6.41 7.13
C ILE A 93 10.67 6.16 7.19
N LEU A 94 10.21 5.44 8.21
CA LEU A 94 8.79 5.17 8.40
C LEU A 94 8.00 6.45 8.67
N LEU A 95 8.47 7.29 9.58
CA LEU A 95 7.82 8.55 9.93
C LEU A 95 7.77 9.53 8.75
N GLU A 96 8.77 9.53 7.90
CA GLU A 96 8.80 10.35 6.68
C GLU A 96 7.80 9.87 5.63
N ARG A 97 7.61 8.56 5.48
CA ARG A 97 6.77 7.96 4.43
C ARG A 97 5.32 7.73 4.84
N LEU A 98 5.09 7.51 6.13
CA LEU A 98 3.76 7.19 6.68
C LEU A 98 2.70 8.27 6.38
N PRO A 99 2.97 9.59 6.57
CA PRO A 99 1.99 10.64 6.27
C PRO A 99 1.53 10.62 4.81
N TRP A 100 2.48 10.36 3.89
CA TRP A 100 2.17 10.25 2.47
C TRP A 100 1.29 9.06 2.14
N SER A 101 1.61 7.90 2.70
CA SER A 101 0.80 6.69 2.55
C SER A 101 -0.61 6.89 3.12
N LEU A 102 -0.73 7.49 4.30
CA LEU A 102 -2.03 7.80 4.92
C LEU A 102 -2.84 8.80 4.08
N TRP A 103 -2.20 9.81 3.51
CA TRP A 103 -2.83 10.76 2.61
C TRP A 103 -3.42 10.09 1.37
N ILE A 104 -2.63 9.26 0.67
CA ILE A 104 -3.09 8.55 -0.53
C ILE A 104 -4.21 7.58 -0.19
N MET A 105 -4.04 6.75 0.85
CA MET A 105 -5.05 5.77 1.27
C MET A 105 -6.34 6.44 1.75
N GLY A 106 -6.24 7.49 2.56
CA GLY A 106 -7.38 8.24 3.06
C GLY A 106 -8.16 8.92 1.95
N SER A 107 -7.45 9.60 1.03
CA SER A 107 -8.06 10.25 -0.13
C SER A 107 -8.73 9.24 -1.07
N THR A 108 -8.07 8.11 -1.33
CA THR A 108 -8.63 7.02 -2.13
C THR A 108 -9.89 6.46 -1.49
N LEU A 109 -9.86 6.16 -0.19
CA LEU A 109 -11.01 5.60 0.52
C LEU A 109 -12.19 6.56 0.51
N ALA A 110 -11.96 7.84 0.82
CA ALA A 110 -13.00 8.86 0.83
C ALA A 110 -13.65 9.03 -0.55
N LEU A 111 -12.82 9.14 -1.61
CA LEU A 111 -13.30 9.30 -2.97
C LEU A 111 -14.02 8.03 -3.46
N SER A 112 -13.48 6.86 -3.18
CA SER A 112 -14.10 5.58 -3.57
C SER A 112 -15.41 5.32 -2.86
N LEU A 113 -15.52 5.68 -1.57
CA LEU A 113 -16.76 5.57 -0.82
C LEU A 113 -17.84 6.49 -1.39
N LEU A 114 -17.48 7.76 -1.63
CA LEU A 114 -18.39 8.74 -2.22
C LEU A 114 -18.91 8.27 -3.59
N LEU A 115 -18.01 7.91 -4.49
CA LEU A 115 -18.36 7.47 -5.84
C LEU A 115 -19.10 6.12 -5.84
N GLY A 116 -18.62 5.14 -5.07
CA GLY A 116 -19.22 3.80 -5.00
C GLY A 116 -20.66 3.84 -4.46
N VAL A 117 -20.90 4.61 -3.39
CA VAL A 117 -22.26 4.79 -2.83
C VAL A 117 -23.14 5.59 -3.79
N ALA A 118 -22.64 6.69 -4.39
CA ALA A 118 -23.40 7.48 -5.33
C ALA A 118 -23.83 6.68 -6.56
N LEU A 119 -22.91 5.89 -7.14
CA LEU A 119 -23.23 5.00 -8.27
C LEU A 119 -24.22 3.90 -7.86
N ALA A 120 -24.08 3.31 -6.68
CA ALA A 120 -25.04 2.30 -6.19
C ALA A 120 -26.45 2.87 -6.03
N LEU A 121 -26.59 4.07 -5.43
CA LEU A 121 -27.88 4.76 -5.33
C LEU A 121 -28.48 5.10 -6.69
N LEU A 122 -27.66 5.51 -7.65
CA LEU A 122 -28.10 5.81 -9.02
C LEU A 122 -28.62 4.54 -9.71
N CYS A 123 -27.92 3.41 -9.57
CA CYS A 123 -28.30 2.13 -10.17
C CYS A 123 -29.60 1.58 -9.57
N VAL A 124 -29.80 1.68 -8.25
CA VAL A 124 -31.07 1.28 -7.61
C VAL A 124 -32.25 2.10 -8.11
N ARG A 125 -32.05 3.39 -8.41
CA ARG A 125 -33.10 4.27 -8.94
C ARG A 125 -33.34 4.15 -10.44
N ARG A 126 -32.34 3.69 -11.22
CA ARG A 126 -32.37 3.65 -12.69
C ARG A 126 -31.86 2.30 -13.22
N PRO A 127 -32.74 1.33 -13.46
CA PRO A 127 -32.35 -0.02 -13.90
C PRO A 127 -31.54 -0.06 -15.21
N TRP A 128 -31.73 0.90 -16.11
CA TRP A 128 -30.96 0.95 -17.35
C TRP A 128 -29.49 1.32 -17.09
N VAL A 129 -29.23 2.21 -16.10
CA VAL A 129 -27.87 2.56 -15.66
C VAL A 129 -27.19 1.34 -15.04
N ASP A 130 -27.93 0.59 -14.21
CA ASP A 130 -27.43 -0.64 -13.58
C ASP A 130 -26.98 -1.66 -14.64
N ARG A 131 -27.80 -1.90 -15.68
CA ARG A 131 -27.44 -2.83 -16.76
C ARG A 131 -26.19 -2.41 -17.54
N ALA A 132 -25.94 -1.11 -17.68
CA ALA A 132 -24.78 -0.59 -18.40
C ALA A 132 -23.52 -0.59 -17.51
N LEU A 133 -23.64 -0.15 -16.24
CA LEU A 133 -22.49 -0.01 -15.35
C LEU A 133 -22.02 -1.34 -14.74
N TYR A 134 -22.92 -2.26 -14.46
CA TYR A 134 -22.60 -3.54 -13.82
C TYR A 134 -21.46 -4.30 -14.52
N PRO A 135 -21.53 -4.60 -15.84
CA PRO A 135 -20.45 -5.31 -16.52
C PRO A 135 -19.14 -4.52 -16.57
N VAL A 136 -19.20 -3.20 -16.71
CA VAL A 136 -18.02 -2.34 -16.74
C VAL A 136 -17.31 -2.35 -15.38
N LEU A 137 -18.05 -2.17 -14.30
CA LEU A 137 -17.49 -2.21 -12.95
C LEU A 137 -17.01 -3.60 -12.56
N SER A 138 -17.70 -4.67 -13.04
CA SER A 138 -17.22 -6.05 -12.83
C SER A 138 -15.88 -6.28 -13.51
N ALA A 139 -15.74 -5.87 -14.76
CA ALA A 139 -14.47 -5.98 -15.48
C ALA A 139 -13.35 -5.16 -14.80
N LEU A 140 -13.67 -3.95 -14.32
CA LEU A 140 -12.71 -3.09 -13.64
C LEU A 140 -12.27 -3.63 -12.27
N ALA A 141 -13.16 -4.37 -11.57
CA ALA A 141 -12.85 -4.99 -10.28
C ALA A 141 -11.74 -6.05 -10.36
N GLU A 142 -11.60 -6.70 -11.53
CA GLU A 142 -10.61 -7.76 -11.77
C GLU A 142 -9.25 -7.20 -12.20
N VAL A 143 -9.16 -5.90 -12.52
CA VAL A 143 -7.89 -5.29 -12.94
C VAL A 143 -6.97 -5.09 -11.72
N PRO A 144 -5.74 -5.61 -11.74
CA PRO A 144 -4.79 -5.38 -10.66
C PRO A 144 -4.45 -3.89 -10.52
N PRO A 145 -4.35 -3.35 -9.27
CA PRO A 145 -4.08 -1.93 -9.06
C PRO A 145 -2.80 -1.41 -9.72
N PHE A 146 -1.75 -2.22 -9.74
CA PHE A 146 -0.48 -1.82 -10.36
C PHE A 146 -0.63 -1.62 -11.87
N LEU A 147 -1.40 -2.48 -12.53
CA LEU A 147 -1.65 -2.37 -13.98
C LEU A 147 -2.42 -1.09 -14.31
N THR A 148 -3.45 -0.76 -13.51
CA THR A 148 -4.17 0.51 -13.63
C THR A 148 -3.24 1.70 -13.46
N GLY A 149 -2.32 1.65 -12.48
CA GLY A 149 -1.31 2.69 -12.27
C GLY A 149 -0.37 2.86 -13.47
N VAL A 150 0.15 1.75 -14.00
CA VAL A 150 1.03 1.75 -15.19
C VAL A 150 0.28 2.30 -16.42
N LEU A 151 -0.94 1.86 -16.66
CA LEU A 151 -1.74 2.36 -17.79
C LEU A 151 -2.01 3.87 -17.67
N LEU A 152 -2.39 4.35 -16.50
CA LEU A 152 -2.60 5.78 -16.28
C LEU A 152 -1.30 6.58 -16.46
N LEU A 153 -0.17 6.06 -16.00
CA LEU A 153 1.13 6.70 -16.19
C LEU A 153 1.45 6.89 -17.67
N PHE A 154 1.30 5.85 -18.49
CA PHE A 154 1.64 5.91 -19.92
C PHE A 154 0.58 6.59 -20.78
N LEU A 155 -0.70 6.38 -20.49
CA LEU A 155 -1.78 6.90 -21.33
C LEU A 155 -2.18 8.34 -20.99
N VAL A 156 -2.01 8.75 -19.73
CA VAL A 156 -2.44 10.05 -19.23
C VAL A 156 -1.25 10.91 -18.80
N ALA A 157 -0.48 10.49 -17.80
CA ALA A 157 0.56 11.32 -17.21
C ALA A 157 1.68 11.64 -18.20
N ALA A 158 2.13 10.66 -19.00
CA ALA A 158 3.19 10.87 -20.00
C ALA A 158 2.79 11.84 -21.13
N ARG A 159 1.48 12.10 -21.31
CA ARG A 159 0.96 13.04 -22.32
C ARG A 159 0.57 14.41 -21.76
N ALA A 160 0.47 14.53 -20.45
CA ALA A 160 0.05 15.74 -19.76
C ALA A 160 1.23 16.35 -18.99
N ALA A 161 1.91 17.33 -19.59
CA ALA A 161 3.13 17.94 -19.04
C ALA A 161 2.98 18.52 -17.62
N TRP A 162 1.74 18.77 -17.17
CA TRP A 162 1.44 19.30 -15.83
C TRP A 162 1.32 18.19 -14.75
N ILE A 163 1.29 16.91 -15.15
CA ILE A 163 1.21 15.78 -14.24
C ILE A 163 2.63 15.25 -14.00
N PRO A 164 3.11 15.26 -12.75
CA PRO A 164 4.42 14.70 -12.43
C PRO A 164 4.40 13.18 -12.59
N LEU A 165 5.47 12.65 -13.19
CA LEU A 165 5.62 11.22 -13.42
C LEU A 165 6.14 10.47 -12.19
N SER A 166 6.77 11.17 -11.24
CA SER A 166 7.36 10.58 -10.04
C SER A 166 7.48 11.60 -8.91
N GLY A 167 7.76 11.11 -7.70
CA GLY A 167 7.95 11.94 -6.51
C GLY A 167 6.66 12.21 -5.75
N ALA A 168 6.83 12.67 -4.52
CA ALA A 168 5.74 13.06 -3.62
C ALA A 168 5.46 14.58 -3.68
N TYR A 169 6.43 15.35 -4.13
CA TYR A 169 6.41 16.80 -4.30
C TYR A 169 7.51 17.22 -5.27
N THR A 170 7.44 18.44 -5.76
CA THR A 170 8.43 18.99 -6.69
C THR A 170 9.78 19.17 -5.97
N PRO A 171 10.86 18.52 -6.46
CA PRO A 171 12.19 18.65 -5.86
C PRO A 171 12.64 20.12 -5.86
N PHE A 172 13.27 20.54 -4.75
CA PHE A 172 13.81 21.90 -4.57
C PHE A 172 12.81 23.05 -4.71
N ALA A 173 11.48 22.77 -4.70
CA ALA A 173 10.47 23.82 -4.79
C ALA A 173 10.50 24.72 -3.54
N GLN A 174 10.52 26.03 -3.78
CA GLN A 174 10.34 27.03 -2.74
C GLN A 174 8.88 27.48 -2.73
N TYR A 175 8.13 27.07 -1.72
CA TYR A 175 6.72 27.41 -1.60
C TYR A 175 6.56 28.76 -0.90
N GLY A 176 5.90 29.72 -1.55
CA GLY A 176 5.56 31.02 -0.97
C GLY A 176 4.45 30.97 0.09
N GLY A 177 3.83 29.79 0.28
CA GLY A 177 2.78 29.58 1.28
C GLY A 177 2.20 28.19 1.30
N LEU A 178 1.32 27.93 2.30
CA LEU A 178 0.69 26.64 2.52
C LEU A 178 -0.13 26.16 1.31
N TRP A 179 -0.83 27.05 0.64
CA TRP A 179 -1.69 26.69 -0.50
C TRP A 179 -0.91 26.18 -1.71
N GLN A 180 0.27 26.76 -1.97
CA GLN A 180 1.13 26.28 -3.05
C GLN A 180 1.65 24.87 -2.76
N ARG A 181 2.07 24.62 -1.50
CA ARG A 181 2.52 23.29 -1.06
C ARG A 181 1.38 22.26 -1.15
N LEU A 182 0.17 22.59 -0.70
CA LEU A 182 -0.98 21.72 -0.80
C LEU A 182 -1.35 21.42 -2.26
N GLY A 183 -1.30 22.44 -3.13
CA GLY A 183 -1.51 22.26 -4.56
C GLY A 183 -0.53 21.29 -5.20
N ASP A 184 0.76 21.40 -4.87
CA ASP A 184 1.81 20.51 -5.34
C ASP A 184 1.58 19.06 -4.87
N ILE A 185 1.26 18.86 -3.59
CA ILE A 185 0.93 17.55 -3.03
C ILE A 185 -0.30 16.94 -3.73
N LEU A 186 -1.34 17.73 -3.99
CA LEU A 186 -2.54 17.26 -4.69
C LEU A 186 -2.22 16.79 -6.11
N VAL A 187 -1.39 17.54 -6.84
CA VAL A 187 -1.01 17.20 -8.22
C VAL A 187 -0.18 15.90 -8.24
N HIS A 188 0.79 15.75 -7.32
CA HIS A 188 1.60 14.54 -7.21
C HIS A 188 0.80 13.31 -6.74
N SER A 189 -0.24 13.52 -5.92
CA SER A 189 -1.12 12.43 -5.46
C SER A 189 -2.21 12.05 -6.48
N LEU A 190 -2.44 12.85 -7.52
CA LEU A 190 -3.54 12.65 -8.46
C LEU A 190 -3.50 11.25 -9.12
N MET A 191 -2.38 10.87 -9.71
CA MET A 191 -2.26 9.59 -10.40
C MET A 191 -2.43 8.39 -9.48
N PRO A 192 -1.71 8.26 -8.34
CA PRO A 192 -1.90 7.13 -7.44
C PRO A 192 -3.31 7.09 -6.83
N VAL A 193 -3.90 8.23 -6.48
CA VAL A 193 -5.28 8.26 -5.97
C VAL A 193 -6.28 7.84 -7.04
N CYS A 194 -6.16 8.31 -8.27
CA CYS A 194 -7.01 7.89 -9.39
C CYS A 194 -6.88 6.39 -9.67
N ALA A 195 -5.64 5.86 -9.74
CA ALA A 195 -5.40 4.46 -9.99
C ALA A 195 -6.05 3.55 -8.94
N LEU A 196 -5.85 3.86 -7.67
CA LEU A 196 -6.42 3.10 -6.56
C LEU A 196 -7.95 3.27 -6.48
N THR A 197 -8.47 4.46 -6.76
CA THR A 197 -9.91 4.74 -6.77
C THR A 197 -10.62 3.93 -7.83
N LEU A 198 -10.10 3.88 -9.05
CA LEU A 198 -10.68 3.11 -10.15
C LEU A 198 -10.89 1.63 -9.80
N VAL A 199 -9.99 1.03 -9.03
CA VAL A 199 -10.07 -0.39 -8.63
C VAL A 199 -10.87 -0.59 -7.35
N THR A 200 -10.97 0.44 -6.49
CA THR A 200 -11.66 0.35 -5.20
C THR A 200 -13.16 0.67 -5.34
N VAL A 201 -13.53 1.60 -6.22
CA VAL A 201 -14.94 1.97 -6.48
C VAL A 201 -15.83 0.78 -6.78
N PRO A 202 -15.47 -0.17 -7.68
CA PRO A 202 -16.30 -1.34 -7.95
C PRO A 202 -16.62 -2.16 -6.70
N LYS A 203 -15.63 -2.38 -5.84
CA LYS A 203 -15.78 -3.20 -4.61
C LYS A 203 -16.79 -2.55 -3.65
N LEU A 204 -16.67 -1.24 -3.47
CA LEU A 204 -17.60 -0.48 -2.61
C LEU A 204 -18.98 -0.35 -3.26
N PHE A 205 -19.05 -0.18 -4.58
CA PHE A 205 -20.29 -0.18 -5.33
C PHE A 205 -21.09 -1.47 -5.14
N PHE A 206 -20.47 -2.65 -5.35
CA PHE A 206 -21.17 -3.92 -5.18
C PHE A 206 -21.65 -4.14 -3.75
N THR A 207 -20.85 -3.75 -2.75
CA THR A 207 -21.22 -3.83 -1.33
C THR A 207 -22.41 -2.91 -1.02
N ALA A 208 -22.36 -1.66 -1.45
CA ALA A 208 -23.44 -0.69 -1.25
C ALA A 208 -24.71 -1.08 -1.99
N ARG A 209 -24.59 -1.52 -3.26
CA ARG A 209 -25.72 -1.98 -4.07
C ARG A 209 -26.45 -3.17 -3.44
N ALA A 210 -25.70 -4.17 -2.93
CA ALA A 210 -26.28 -5.30 -2.23
C ALA A 210 -27.06 -4.84 -0.97
N SER A 211 -26.49 -3.94 -0.20
CA SER A 211 -27.13 -3.40 1.02
C SER A 211 -28.42 -2.63 0.68
N PHE A 212 -28.41 -1.79 -0.34
CA PHE A 212 -29.59 -1.02 -0.75
C PHE A 212 -30.70 -1.91 -1.36
N SER A 213 -30.33 -2.93 -2.15
CA SER A 213 -31.33 -3.85 -2.71
C SER A 213 -32.07 -4.64 -1.64
N LEU A 214 -31.38 -5.04 -0.56
CA LEU A 214 -32.01 -5.73 0.59
C LEU A 214 -32.92 -4.79 1.39
N SER A 215 -32.57 -3.56 1.60
CA SER A 215 -33.38 -2.60 2.36
C SER A 215 -34.64 -2.16 1.62
N TRP A 216 -34.62 -2.13 0.27
CA TRP A 216 -35.79 -1.77 -0.54
C TRP A 216 -36.70 -2.96 -0.85
N ALA A 217 -36.20 -4.21 -0.74
CA ALA A 217 -37.01 -5.40 -0.93
C ALA A 217 -38.02 -5.64 0.20
N GLY A 218 -38.01 -4.89 1.31
CA GLY A 218 -38.96 -5.00 2.44
C GLY A 218 -39.03 -6.41 3.06
N PRO A 219 -39.51 -6.59 4.29
CA PRO A 219 -39.59 -7.90 4.93
C PRO A 219 -40.63 -8.87 4.33
N THR A 220 -41.29 -8.50 3.21
CA THR A 220 -42.42 -9.27 2.63
C THR A 220 -42.23 -9.75 1.19
N SER A 221 -41.09 -9.51 0.55
CA SER A 221 -40.85 -10.14 -0.75
C SER A 221 -40.28 -11.55 -0.55
N PRO A 222 -41.02 -12.65 -0.92
CA PRO A 222 -40.46 -14.00 -0.89
C PRO A 222 -39.28 -14.05 -1.86
N MET A 223 -38.14 -14.60 -1.40
CA MET A 223 -37.01 -14.88 -2.28
C MET A 223 -37.50 -15.72 -3.46
N PRO A 224 -37.17 -15.39 -4.70
CA PRO A 224 -37.48 -16.24 -5.82
C PRO A 224 -36.75 -17.58 -5.63
N VAL A 225 -37.52 -18.63 -5.34
CA VAL A 225 -37.02 -20.01 -5.29
C VAL A 225 -36.59 -20.37 -6.71
N PRO A 226 -35.36 -20.85 -6.93
CA PRO A 226 -34.96 -21.36 -8.24
C PRO A 226 -35.93 -22.48 -8.64
N ARG A 227 -36.66 -22.31 -9.74
CA ARG A 227 -37.42 -23.43 -10.33
C ARG A 227 -36.42 -24.40 -10.93
N ALA A 228 -36.44 -25.64 -10.41
CA ALA A 228 -35.72 -26.78 -10.95
C ALA A 228 -36.11 -27.07 -12.38
#